data_67134466d4300608fa2a028a1daa4fa0
#
_entry.id   67134466d4300608fa2a028a1daa4fa0
#
_cell.length_a   1.000
_cell.length_b   1.000
_cell.length_c   1.000
_cell.angle_alpha   90.00
_cell.angle_beta   90.00
_cell.angle_gamma   90.00
#
_symmetry.space_group_name_H-M   'P 1'
#
loop_
_entity.id
_entity.type
_entity.pdbx_description
1 polymer ?
#
loop_
_entity_poly.entity_id
_entity_poly.type
_entity_poly.pdbx_seq_one_letter_code
_entity_poly.pdbx_strand_id
1 'polypeptide(L)'
;KKVKGSSGRRKARKVYAKKHLKVSRQRNEHAKRIARNVCKSNDLVVYEDLSVRNMVKNHCLAKSISDVSWYLLRKWIEYFAAKFDKLAIPVAPHYTSQKCSNCGVIVKKSLSTRTHVCSCGCELHRDTNAAINILNLGKQARGGHPQSNANGLETSTPLDESLVEQVSRLKLESSVSSDGESVNS
;
A
#
# COMPACT_ATOMS: atom_id res chain seq x y z
N LYS A 1 4.40 3.89 -39.39
CA LYS A 1 3.41 4.81 -38.75
C LYS A 1 2.08 4.73 -39.52
N LYS A 2 0.94 4.38 -38.87
CA LYS A 2 -0.33 4.21 -39.58
C LYS A 2 -1.09 5.56 -39.63
N VAL A 3 -1.79 5.83 -40.72
CA VAL A 3 -2.53 7.09 -40.97
C VAL A 3 -3.65 7.27 -39.93
N LYS A 4 -3.80 8.49 -39.43
CA LYS A 4 -4.87 8.87 -38.47
C LYS A 4 -6.25 8.62 -39.12
N GLY A 5 -7.15 7.93 -38.41
CA GLY A 5 -8.50 7.62 -38.95
C GLY A 5 -8.62 6.32 -39.73
N SER A 6 -7.52 5.74 -40.24
CA SER A 6 -7.56 4.54 -41.07
C SER A 6 -8.08 3.28 -40.32
N SER A 7 -8.67 2.34 -41.04
CA SER A 7 -9.12 1.04 -40.50
C SER A 7 -7.95 0.27 -39.88
N GLY A 8 -6.78 0.30 -40.51
CA GLY A 8 -5.56 -0.34 -40.00
C GLY A 8 -5.09 0.26 -38.65
N ARG A 9 -5.27 1.58 -38.44
CA ARG A 9 -4.97 2.21 -37.15
C ARG A 9 -5.99 1.79 -36.08
N ARG A 10 -7.29 1.71 -36.41
CA ARG A 10 -8.34 1.23 -35.50
C ARG A 10 -8.06 -0.20 -35.03
N LYS A 11 -7.73 -1.11 -35.96
CA LYS A 11 -7.35 -2.50 -35.64
C LYS A 11 -6.12 -2.54 -34.70
N ALA A 12 -5.07 -1.79 -35.00
CA ALA A 12 -3.86 -1.72 -34.16
C ALA A 12 -4.16 -1.18 -32.75
N ARG A 13 -5.00 -0.14 -32.61
CA ARG A 13 -5.43 0.38 -31.30
C ARG A 13 -6.19 -0.66 -30.49
N LYS A 14 -7.08 -1.45 -31.10
CA LYS A 14 -7.79 -2.55 -30.42
C LYS A 14 -6.83 -3.61 -29.88
N VAL A 15 -5.83 -4.01 -30.69
CA VAL A 15 -4.81 -4.99 -30.24
C VAL A 15 -3.98 -4.42 -29.10
N TYR A 16 -3.55 -3.17 -29.20
CA TYR A 16 -2.81 -2.47 -28.16
C TYR A 16 -3.62 -2.39 -26.86
N ALA A 17 -4.88 -1.95 -26.94
CA ALA A 17 -5.78 -1.87 -25.79
C ALA A 17 -5.99 -3.23 -25.10
N LYS A 18 -6.17 -4.32 -25.87
CA LYS A 18 -6.29 -5.67 -25.32
C LYS A 18 -5.03 -6.09 -24.57
N LYS A 19 -3.82 -5.78 -25.09
CA LYS A 19 -2.56 -6.08 -24.40
C LYS A 19 -2.44 -5.28 -23.08
N HIS A 20 -2.76 -3.99 -23.11
CA HIS A 20 -2.76 -3.17 -21.88
C HIS A 20 -3.76 -3.67 -20.86
N LEU A 21 -4.97 -4.04 -21.28
CA LEU A 21 -5.99 -4.60 -20.40
C LEU A 21 -5.51 -5.90 -19.73
N LYS A 22 -4.84 -6.79 -20.51
CA LYS A 22 -4.26 -8.01 -19.96
C LYS A 22 -3.24 -7.71 -18.87
N VAL A 23 -2.29 -6.82 -19.12
CA VAL A 23 -1.27 -6.40 -18.13
C VAL A 23 -1.92 -5.78 -16.90
N SER A 24 -2.89 -4.89 -17.08
CA SER A 24 -3.62 -4.27 -15.97
C SER A 24 -4.32 -5.31 -15.09
N ARG A 25 -5.00 -6.29 -15.68
CA ARG A 25 -5.64 -7.40 -14.95
C ARG A 25 -4.63 -8.26 -14.20
N GLN A 26 -3.50 -8.59 -14.83
CA GLN A 26 -2.44 -9.36 -14.17
C GLN A 26 -1.88 -8.64 -12.94
N ARG A 27 -1.60 -7.32 -13.04
CA ARG A 27 -1.14 -6.49 -11.92
C ARG A 27 -2.17 -6.44 -10.79
N ASN A 28 -3.43 -6.23 -11.14
CA ASN A 28 -4.51 -6.19 -10.16
C ASN A 28 -4.65 -7.53 -9.43
N GLU A 29 -4.64 -8.65 -10.15
CA GLU A 29 -4.73 -9.98 -9.55
C GLU A 29 -3.51 -10.31 -8.69
N HIS A 30 -2.31 -9.91 -9.11
CA HIS A 30 -1.09 -10.08 -8.31
C HIS A 30 -1.17 -9.31 -6.99
N ALA A 31 -1.51 -8.02 -7.04
CA ALA A 31 -1.69 -7.19 -5.85
C ALA A 31 -2.77 -7.76 -4.91
N LYS A 32 -3.89 -8.22 -5.46
CA LYS A 32 -4.98 -8.86 -4.73
C LYS A 32 -4.53 -10.11 -3.98
N ARG A 33 -3.78 -11.01 -4.65
CA ARG A 33 -3.26 -12.25 -4.03
C ARG A 33 -2.29 -11.95 -2.90
N ILE A 34 -1.35 -11.03 -3.10
CA ILE A 34 -0.39 -10.62 -2.07
C ILE A 34 -1.14 -10.07 -0.86
N ALA A 35 -2.02 -9.09 -1.07
CA ALA A 35 -2.77 -8.45 0.00
C ALA A 35 -3.62 -9.48 0.79
N ARG A 36 -4.31 -10.39 0.08
CA ARG A 36 -5.09 -11.46 0.72
C ARG A 36 -4.23 -12.34 1.61
N ASN A 37 -3.07 -12.79 1.11
CA ASN A 37 -2.18 -13.66 1.88
C ASN A 37 -1.63 -12.94 3.11
N VAL A 38 -1.16 -11.70 2.95
CA VAL A 38 -0.64 -10.89 4.06
C VAL A 38 -1.70 -10.68 5.14
N CYS A 39 -2.93 -10.30 4.76
CA CYS A 39 -4.00 -10.07 5.72
C CYS A 39 -4.55 -11.36 6.36
N LYS A 40 -4.41 -12.52 5.70
CA LYS A 40 -4.75 -13.81 6.33
C LYS A 40 -3.76 -14.25 7.40
N SER A 41 -2.48 -13.97 7.18
CA SER A 41 -1.40 -14.43 8.04
C SER A 41 -1.06 -13.49 9.20
N ASN A 42 -1.63 -12.29 9.22
CA ASN A 42 -1.27 -11.25 10.20
C ASN A 42 -2.51 -10.51 10.71
N ASP A 43 -2.53 -10.20 12.00
CA ASP A 43 -3.58 -9.41 12.64
C ASP A 43 -3.39 -7.90 12.44
N LEU A 44 -2.17 -7.48 12.17
CA LEU A 44 -1.80 -6.09 11.94
C LEU A 44 -0.92 -5.99 10.70
N VAL A 45 -1.32 -5.18 9.75
CA VAL A 45 -0.55 -4.82 8.56
C VAL A 45 -0.26 -3.32 8.60
N VAL A 46 1.00 -2.95 8.64
CA VAL A 46 1.43 -1.53 8.62
C VAL A 46 2.13 -1.24 7.32
N TYR A 47 1.81 -0.13 6.69
CA TYR A 47 2.40 0.27 5.42
C TYR A 47 2.63 1.79 5.37
N GLU A 48 3.55 2.23 4.52
CA GLU A 48 3.82 3.66 4.32
C GLU A 48 2.71 4.33 3.50
N ASP A 49 2.24 5.48 3.97
CA ASP A 49 1.29 6.32 3.21
C ASP A 49 2.01 7.12 2.12
N LEU A 50 2.37 6.41 1.05
CA LEU A 50 3.09 6.98 -0.07
C LEU A 50 2.16 7.79 -0.97
N SER A 51 2.52 9.05 -1.26
CA SER A 51 1.83 9.85 -2.27
C SER A 51 2.20 9.38 -3.68
N VAL A 52 1.64 8.25 -4.11
CA VAL A 52 1.90 7.66 -5.44
C VAL A 52 1.63 8.65 -6.56
N ARG A 53 0.59 9.50 -6.43
CA ARG A 53 0.28 10.57 -7.40
C ARG A 53 1.42 11.56 -7.58
N ASN A 54 2.13 11.92 -6.51
CA ASN A 54 3.29 12.81 -6.60
C ASN A 54 4.53 12.07 -7.12
N MET A 55 4.70 10.82 -6.75
CA MET A 55 5.83 10.01 -7.21
C MET A 55 5.83 9.79 -8.74
N VAL A 56 4.67 9.58 -9.35
CA VAL A 56 4.54 9.40 -10.81
C VAL A 56 4.78 10.69 -11.62
N LYS A 57 4.86 11.87 -10.98
CA LYS A 57 5.28 13.10 -11.65
C LYS A 57 6.76 13.07 -12.06
N ASN A 58 7.57 12.26 -11.39
CA ASN A 58 8.95 12.02 -11.80
C ASN A 58 8.95 11.10 -13.03
N HIS A 59 9.15 11.70 -14.21
CA HIS A 59 9.10 10.99 -15.50
C HIS A 59 10.12 9.83 -15.60
N CYS A 60 11.26 9.91 -14.92
CA CYS A 60 12.28 8.84 -14.90
C CYS A 60 11.79 7.58 -14.19
N LEU A 61 10.97 7.73 -13.14
CA LEU A 61 10.51 6.64 -12.29
C LEU A 61 9.04 6.28 -12.51
N ALA A 62 8.27 7.12 -13.21
CA ALA A 62 6.82 6.96 -13.36
C ALA A 62 6.41 5.59 -13.90
N LYS A 63 7.16 5.04 -14.86
CA LYS A 63 6.91 3.70 -15.40
C LYS A 63 7.08 2.62 -14.32
N SER A 64 8.22 2.61 -13.63
CA SER A 64 8.52 1.63 -12.58
C SER A 64 7.53 1.72 -11.43
N ILE A 65 7.17 2.93 -10.99
CA ILE A 65 6.19 3.17 -9.92
C ILE A 65 4.81 2.65 -10.34
N SER A 66 4.39 2.90 -11.60
CA SER A 66 3.14 2.39 -12.15
C SER A 66 3.15 0.87 -12.29
N ASP A 67 4.30 0.27 -12.62
CA ASP A 67 4.47 -1.16 -12.78
C ASP A 67 4.34 -1.91 -11.45
N VAL A 68 4.85 -1.38 -10.35
CA VAL A 68 4.73 -1.96 -9.00
C VAL A 68 3.28 -1.91 -8.48
N SER A 69 2.46 -0.98 -8.98
CA SER A 69 1.03 -0.87 -8.61
C SER A 69 0.78 -0.69 -7.11
N TRP A 70 1.61 0.10 -6.41
CA TRP A 70 1.49 0.34 -4.96
C TRP A 70 0.10 0.80 -4.52
N TYR A 71 -0.55 1.66 -5.34
CA TYR A 71 -1.93 2.09 -5.07
C TYR A 71 -2.93 0.92 -5.04
N LEU A 72 -2.79 -0.03 -5.98
CA LEU A 72 -3.66 -1.22 -6.00
C LEU A 72 -3.38 -2.14 -4.82
N LEU A 73 -2.11 -2.34 -4.46
CA LEU A 73 -1.73 -3.14 -3.30
C LEU A 73 -2.33 -2.57 -2.01
N ARG A 74 -2.19 -1.26 -1.79
CA ARG A 74 -2.80 -0.56 -0.65
C ARG A 74 -4.31 -0.79 -0.60
N LYS A 75 -5.02 -0.52 -1.70
CA LYS A 75 -6.48 -0.75 -1.78
C LYS A 75 -6.88 -2.17 -1.40
N TRP A 76 -6.13 -3.17 -1.88
CA TRP A 76 -6.43 -4.56 -1.56
C TRP A 76 -6.07 -4.93 -0.12
N ILE A 77 -5.03 -4.35 0.47
CA ILE A 77 -4.71 -4.51 1.89
C ILE A 77 -5.85 -3.96 2.75
N GLU A 78 -6.29 -2.74 2.50
CA GLU A 78 -7.41 -2.11 3.21
C GLU A 78 -8.69 -2.94 3.09
N TYR A 79 -9.02 -3.40 1.88
CA TYR A 79 -10.18 -4.26 1.63
C TYR A 79 -10.12 -5.59 2.40
N PHE A 80 -8.98 -6.32 2.31
CA PHE A 80 -8.88 -7.62 2.97
C PHE A 80 -8.70 -7.52 4.48
N ALA A 81 -8.07 -6.48 4.98
CA ALA A 81 -8.01 -6.20 6.40
C ALA A 81 -9.43 -6.02 6.96
N ALA A 82 -10.24 -5.18 6.35
CA ALA A 82 -11.64 -5.01 6.74
C ALA A 82 -12.44 -6.31 6.61
N LYS A 83 -12.24 -7.07 5.53
CA LYS A 83 -12.95 -8.33 5.28
C LYS A 83 -12.62 -9.42 6.30
N PHE A 84 -11.39 -9.48 6.80
CA PHE A 84 -10.92 -10.50 7.74
C PHE A 84 -10.89 -10.02 9.19
N ASP A 85 -11.44 -8.83 9.45
CA ASP A 85 -11.42 -8.18 10.77
C ASP A 85 -10.00 -7.98 11.33
N LYS A 86 -9.09 -7.55 10.45
CA LYS A 86 -7.70 -7.25 10.73
C LYS A 86 -7.45 -5.76 10.65
N LEU A 87 -6.34 -5.31 11.23
CA LEU A 87 -5.95 -3.91 11.22
C LEU A 87 -4.99 -3.61 10.06
N ALA A 88 -5.26 -2.53 9.32
CA ALA A 88 -4.38 -1.98 8.30
C ALA A 88 -4.10 -0.51 8.64
N ILE A 89 -2.85 -0.18 9.00
CA ILE A 89 -2.48 1.14 9.51
C ILE A 89 -1.49 1.80 8.56
N PRO A 90 -1.86 2.93 7.91
CA PRO A 90 -0.91 3.77 7.17
C PRO A 90 -0.02 4.55 8.14
N VAL A 91 1.27 4.68 7.83
CA VAL A 91 2.22 5.49 8.60
C VAL A 91 2.99 6.45 7.70
N ALA A 92 3.44 7.57 8.24
CA ALA A 92 4.20 8.56 7.50
C ALA A 92 5.56 7.97 7.02
N PRO A 93 5.94 8.18 5.74
CA PRO A 93 7.15 7.58 5.15
C PRO A 93 8.46 8.27 5.53
N HIS A 94 8.43 9.26 6.45
CA HIS A 94 9.59 10.08 6.78
C HIS A 94 10.62 9.30 7.63
N TYR A 95 11.87 9.30 7.17
CA TYR A 95 13.02 8.72 7.86
C TYR A 95 12.96 7.22 8.19
N THR A 96 11.96 6.49 7.73
CA THR A 96 11.79 5.05 8.03
C THR A 96 13.01 4.21 7.67
N SER A 97 13.69 4.49 6.55
CA SER A 97 14.93 3.81 6.14
C SER A 97 16.22 4.36 6.76
N GLN A 98 16.18 5.56 7.33
CA GLN A 98 17.36 6.23 7.91
C GLN A 98 17.45 6.07 9.43
N LYS A 99 16.31 6.05 10.12
CA LYS A 99 16.26 5.85 11.56
C LYS A 99 16.70 4.43 11.91
N CYS A 100 17.58 4.30 12.91
CA CYS A 100 17.97 2.98 13.41
C CYS A 100 16.82 2.34 14.16
N SER A 101 16.44 1.10 13.81
CA SER A 101 15.34 0.39 14.47
C SER A 101 15.64 -0.03 15.91
N ASN A 102 16.93 -0.06 16.30
CA ASN A 102 17.37 -0.39 17.65
C ASN A 102 17.44 0.83 18.58
N CYS A 103 18.19 1.88 18.19
CA CYS A 103 18.45 3.04 19.08
C CYS A 103 17.72 4.32 18.67
N GLY A 104 17.06 4.37 17.52
CA GLY A 104 16.32 5.54 17.06
C GLY A 104 17.16 6.66 16.43
N VAL A 105 18.48 6.58 16.45
CA VAL A 105 19.38 7.60 15.84
C VAL A 105 19.22 7.60 14.31
N ILE A 106 19.24 8.80 13.70
CA ILE A 106 19.18 8.95 12.24
C ILE A 106 20.59 8.78 11.66
N VAL A 107 20.74 7.75 10.82
CA VAL A 107 21.97 7.47 10.07
C VAL A 107 21.76 7.89 8.63
N LYS A 108 22.42 8.97 8.20
CA LYS A 108 22.38 9.44 6.80
C LYS A 108 23.01 8.40 5.88
N LYS A 109 22.35 8.11 4.76
CA LYS A 109 22.80 7.12 3.78
C LYS A 109 22.55 7.59 2.36
N SER A 110 23.40 7.13 1.45
CA SER A 110 23.15 7.28 0.02
C SER A 110 22.02 6.33 -0.44
N LEU A 111 21.40 6.62 -1.57
CA LEU A 111 20.38 5.76 -2.15
C LEU A 111 20.90 4.38 -2.56
N SER A 112 22.19 4.28 -2.86
CA SER A 112 22.88 3.04 -3.24
C SER A 112 23.20 2.13 -2.06
N THR A 113 23.25 2.67 -0.83
CA THR A 113 23.61 1.91 0.38
C THR A 113 22.47 0.96 0.76
N ARG A 114 22.73 -0.34 0.72
CA ARG A 114 21.73 -1.39 1.05
C ARG A 114 21.80 -1.86 2.50
N THR A 115 22.92 -1.65 3.17
CA THR A 115 23.11 -2.05 4.57
C THR A 115 22.89 -0.86 5.51
N HIS A 116 22.22 -1.10 6.61
CA HIS A 116 22.11 -0.17 7.73
C HIS A 116 23.14 -0.55 8.77
N VAL A 117 24.12 0.33 9.00
CA VAL A 117 25.12 0.21 10.07
C VAL A 117 24.97 1.41 10.98
N CYS A 118 24.87 1.18 12.29
CA CYS A 118 24.69 2.22 13.30
C CYS A 118 25.77 2.10 14.38
N SER A 119 26.14 3.21 14.99
CA SER A 119 27.10 3.27 16.11
C SER A 119 26.67 2.46 17.34
N CYS A 120 25.41 2.12 17.46
CA CYS A 120 24.90 1.24 18.52
C CYS A 120 25.18 -0.26 18.29
N GLY A 121 25.91 -0.62 17.23
CA GLY A 121 26.18 -2.01 16.84
C GLY A 121 25.11 -2.67 15.99
N CYS A 122 24.02 -1.97 15.67
CA CYS A 122 22.96 -2.52 14.81
C CYS A 122 23.43 -2.57 13.35
N GLU A 123 23.46 -3.78 12.77
CA GLU A 123 23.72 -3.99 11.35
C GLU A 123 22.60 -4.82 10.73
N LEU A 124 21.88 -4.26 9.77
CA LEU A 124 20.72 -4.86 9.12
C LEU A 124 20.65 -4.47 7.63
N HIS A 125 19.94 -5.27 6.84
CA HIS A 125 19.54 -4.80 5.51
C HIS A 125 18.65 -3.56 5.65
N ARG A 126 18.86 -2.54 4.79
CA ARG A 126 18.16 -1.25 4.87
C ARG A 126 16.64 -1.41 4.89
N ASP A 127 16.11 -2.31 4.07
CA ASP A 127 14.66 -2.50 3.92
C ASP A 127 14.08 -3.26 5.15
N THR A 128 14.86 -4.15 5.76
CA THR A 128 14.51 -4.80 7.04
C THR A 128 14.45 -3.79 8.18
N ASN A 129 15.46 -2.91 8.28
CA ASN A 129 15.46 -1.82 9.26
C ASN A 129 14.23 -0.90 9.06
N ALA A 130 13.90 -0.56 7.81
CA ALA A 130 12.71 0.25 7.50
C ALA A 130 11.42 -0.46 7.89
N ALA A 131 11.29 -1.75 7.59
CA ALA A 131 10.10 -2.54 7.93
C ALA A 131 9.86 -2.60 9.45
N ILE A 132 10.92 -2.76 10.26
CA ILE A 132 10.83 -2.72 11.72
C ILE A 132 10.35 -1.34 12.21
N ASN A 133 10.89 -0.26 11.65
CA ASN A 133 10.48 1.10 12.01
C ASN A 133 9.01 1.35 11.65
N ILE A 134 8.57 0.94 10.46
CA ILE A 134 7.18 1.05 10.01
C ILE A 134 6.26 0.29 10.96
N LEU A 135 6.61 -0.95 11.31
CA LEU A 135 5.82 -1.76 12.23
C LEU A 135 5.73 -1.11 13.62
N ASN A 136 6.83 -0.57 14.14
CA ASN A 136 6.86 0.11 15.44
C ASN A 136 5.97 1.36 15.43
N LEU A 137 6.00 2.16 14.37
CA LEU A 137 5.10 3.31 14.20
C LEU A 137 3.62 2.89 14.21
N GLY A 138 3.27 1.81 13.51
CA GLY A 138 1.91 1.29 13.50
C GLY A 138 1.47 0.76 14.86
N LYS A 139 2.34 0.09 15.60
CA LYS A 139 2.07 -0.37 16.98
C LYS A 139 1.83 0.81 17.93
N GLN A 140 2.62 1.88 17.81
CA GLN A 140 2.44 3.11 18.59
C GLN A 140 1.10 3.78 18.26
N ALA A 141 0.73 3.88 16.98
CA ALA A 141 -0.55 4.42 16.55
C ALA A 141 -1.75 3.60 17.09
N ARG A 142 -1.61 2.29 17.24
CA ARG A 142 -2.63 1.43 17.87
C ARG A 142 -2.75 1.63 19.36
N GLY A 143 -1.65 1.92 20.07
CA GLY A 143 -1.59 2.03 21.54
C GLY A 143 -2.18 3.33 22.10
N GLY A 144 -2.62 4.29 21.27
CA GLY A 144 -3.40 5.46 21.66
C GLY A 144 -2.87 6.24 22.88
N HIS A 145 -1.61 6.73 22.84
CA HIS A 145 -1.21 7.89 23.62
C HIS A 145 -0.47 8.86 22.69
N PRO A 146 -0.95 10.09 22.53
CA PRO A 146 -0.23 11.10 21.79
C PRO A 146 0.97 11.53 22.63
N GLN A 147 2.15 10.96 22.40
CA GLN A 147 3.35 11.69 22.73
C GLN A 147 3.45 12.87 21.78
N SER A 148 3.20 14.04 22.31
CA SER A 148 3.39 15.33 21.68
C SER A 148 4.80 15.41 21.08
N ASN A 149 4.92 15.15 19.77
CA ASN A 149 6.10 15.55 19.05
C ASN A 149 6.01 17.06 18.84
N ALA A 150 6.79 17.79 19.65
CA ALA A 150 7.06 19.19 19.45
C ALA A 150 7.86 19.39 18.16
N ASN A 151 7.19 19.35 17.02
CA ASN A 151 7.53 19.99 15.76
C ASN A 151 6.28 19.90 14.88
N GLY A 152 5.51 20.99 14.90
CA GLY A 152 4.23 21.12 14.24
C GLY A 152 4.30 20.84 12.75
N LEU A 153 3.78 19.73 12.35
CA LEU A 153 3.10 19.52 11.09
C LEU A 153 1.89 18.64 11.39
N GLU A 154 0.76 19.28 11.59
CA GLU A 154 -0.54 18.64 11.61
C GLU A 154 -0.79 18.02 10.24
N THR A 155 -0.61 16.72 10.12
CA THR A 155 -1.18 15.94 9.03
C THR A 155 -2.24 15.01 9.61
N SER A 156 -3.27 15.60 10.20
CA SER A 156 -4.56 14.96 10.35
C SER A 156 -5.27 15.04 8.99
N THR A 157 -5.02 14.09 8.11
CA THR A 157 -6.04 13.74 7.13
C THR A 157 -7.10 12.96 7.89
N PRO A 158 -8.33 13.47 8.04
CA PRO A 158 -9.43 12.68 8.54
C PRO A 158 -9.53 11.43 7.68
N LEU A 159 -9.70 10.26 8.29
CA LEU A 159 -10.17 9.08 7.57
C LEU A 159 -11.38 9.56 6.79
N ASP A 160 -11.29 9.51 5.46
CA ASP A 160 -12.35 9.95 4.57
C ASP A 160 -13.61 9.21 4.98
N GLU A 161 -14.62 9.92 5.50
CA GLU A 161 -15.90 9.36 5.95
C GLU A 161 -16.53 8.49 4.84
N SER A 162 -16.21 8.79 3.57
CA SER A 162 -16.63 8.00 2.42
C SER A 162 -16.06 6.57 2.44
N LEU A 163 -14.85 6.37 2.97
CA LEU A 163 -14.22 5.04 3.11
C LEU A 163 -14.85 4.23 4.23
N VAL A 164 -15.20 4.89 5.36
CA VAL A 164 -15.90 4.24 6.48
C VAL A 164 -17.30 3.80 6.04
N GLU A 165 -17.98 4.62 5.25
CA GLU A 165 -19.30 4.32 4.71
C GLU A 165 -19.27 3.18 3.68
N GLN A 166 -18.24 3.15 2.79
CA GLN A 166 -18.04 2.05 1.85
C GLN A 166 -17.73 0.72 2.56
N VAL A 167 -16.91 0.73 3.61
CA VAL A 167 -16.61 -0.46 4.41
C VAL A 167 -17.87 -0.96 5.14
N SER A 168 -18.70 -0.04 5.65
CA SER A 168 -19.96 -0.38 6.31
C SER A 168 -20.97 -0.98 5.34
N ARG A 169 -21.08 -0.46 4.11
CA ARG A 169 -21.91 -1.03 3.04
C ARG A 169 -21.46 -2.43 2.63
N LEU A 170 -20.14 -2.65 2.48
CA LEU A 170 -19.58 -3.97 2.15
C LEU A 170 -19.81 -5.01 3.25
N LYS A 171 -19.83 -4.60 4.52
CA LYS A 171 -20.22 -5.47 5.64
C LYS A 171 -21.71 -5.85 5.60
N LEU A 172 -22.59 -4.92 5.24
CA LEU A 172 -24.01 -5.18 5.08
C LEU A 172 -24.30 -6.14 3.91
N GLU A 173 -23.64 -5.95 2.76
CA GLU A 173 -23.84 -6.84 1.59
C GLU A 173 -23.31 -8.26 1.82
N SER A 174 -22.26 -8.43 2.61
CA SER A 174 -21.74 -9.76 2.97
C SER A 174 -22.60 -10.51 3.99
N SER A 175 -23.37 -9.81 4.82
CA SER A 175 -24.30 -10.43 5.77
C SER A 175 -25.61 -10.88 5.13
N VAL A 176 -26.04 -10.21 4.05
CA VAL A 176 -27.27 -10.57 3.32
C VAL A 176 -27.08 -11.80 2.42
N SER A 177 -25.83 -12.08 1.98
CA SER A 177 -25.56 -13.25 1.11
C SER A 177 -25.41 -14.57 1.86
N SER A 178 -25.35 -14.58 3.19
CA SER A 178 -25.22 -15.80 4.00
C SER A 178 -26.56 -16.43 4.43
N ASP A 179 -27.68 -15.73 4.25
CA ASP A 179 -29.00 -16.19 4.71
C ASP A 179 -29.88 -16.78 3.58
N GLY A 180 -29.32 -17.05 2.40
CA GLY A 180 -30.01 -17.47 1.19
C GLY A 180 -29.86 -18.93 0.76
N GLU A 181 -29.27 -19.82 1.55
CA GLU A 181 -29.20 -21.27 1.23
C GLU A 181 -29.62 -22.14 2.39
N SER A 182 -30.91 -22.21 2.65
CA SER A 182 -31.51 -23.38 3.24
C SER A 182 -32.97 -23.50 2.78
N VAL A 183 -33.36 -24.71 2.38
CA VAL A 183 -34.66 -25.26 2.07
C VAL A 183 -34.98 -25.26 0.56
N ASN A 184 -34.67 -26.39 -0.11
CA ASN A 184 -35.80 -27.29 -0.54
C ASN A 184 -35.25 -28.68 -0.90
N SER A 185 -35.91 -29.63 -0.30
CA SER A 185 -36.02 -31.08 -0.43
C SER A 185 -35.63 -31.72 -1.74
#